data_ceefd62a4b7170df71699f9f67975859
#
_entry.id   ceefd62a4b7170df71699f9f67975859
#
_cell.length_a   1.000
_cell.length_b   1.000
_cell.length_c   1.000
_cell.angle_alpha   90.00
_cell.angle_beta   90.00
_cell.angle_gamma   90.00
#
_symmetry.space_group_name_H-M   'P 1'
#
loop_
_entity.id
_entity.type
_entity.pdbx_description
1 polymer ?
#
loop_
_entity_poly.entity_id
_entity_poly.type
_entity_poly.pdbx_seq_one_letter_code
_entity_poly.pdbx_strand_id
1 'polypeptide(L)'
;MTANKRKKFNGEGEKLSHQVSKSMRKYFEQLDGESPNDVYNMVLKEVESSLLEIVMQQCDDNQTRASEMLGINRGTLRTKLKAYKLL
;
A
#
# COMPACT_ATOMS: atom_id res chain seq x y z
N MET A 1 27.98 -7.70 6.54
CA MET A 1 27.50 -7.42 6.46
C MET A 1 26.66 -7.24 6.58
N THR A 2 26.17 -7.31 6.50
CA THR A 2 25.30 -7.21 6.44
C THR A 2 24.55 -6.51 6.36
N ALA A 3 24.86 -6.47 6.50
CA ALA A 3 24.39 -5.37 6.07
C ALA A 3 23.22 -5.19 5.25
N ASN A 4 22.86 -5.84 4.56
CA ASN A 4 21.72 -5.62 3.78
C ASN A 4 20.47 -5.88 4.53
N LYS A 5 20.46 -5.50 5.73
CA LYS A 5 19.25 -5.60 6.48
C LYS A 5 18.23 -4.65 5.93
N ARG A 6 17.05 -5.13 5.68
CA ARG A 6 15.99 -4.26 5.31
C ARG A 6 15.64 -3.38 6.47
N LYS A 7 15.41 -2.14 6.18
CA LYS A 7 14.87 -1.27 7.18
C LYS A 7 13.46 -1.70 7.51
N LYS A 8 13.14 -1.68 8.77
CA LYS A 8 11.79 -1.99 9.18
C LYS A 8 10.89 -0.83 8.86
N PHE A 9 9.63 -1.15 8.67
CA PHE A 9 8.65 -0.18 8.25
C PHE A 9 8.10 0.57 9.45
N ASN A 10 8.96 1.23 10.18
CA ASN A 10 8.46 1.93 11.35
C ASN A 10 9.33 3.11 11.73
N GLY A 11 10.16 3.55 10.87
CA GLY A 11 11.03 4.69 11.10
C GLY A 11 10.67 5.47 12.34
N GLU A 12 10.58 6.77 12.20
CA GLU A 12 10.15 7.61 13.28
C GLU A 12 8.66 7.73 13.22
N GLY A 13 8.00 7.57 14.31
CA GLY A 13 6.58 7.69 14.35
C GLY A 13 5.89 6.35 14.45
N GLU A 14 4.64 6.28 14.07
CA GLU A 14 3.84 5.09 14.25
C GLU A 14 4.16 4.03 13.22
N LYS A 15 4.10 2.77 13.66
CA LYS A 15 4.19 1.67 12.72
C LYS A 15 2.99 1.68 11.79
N LEU A 16 3.21 1.22 10.57
CA LEU A 16 2.12 1.11 9.62
C LEU A 16 0.98 0.24 10.15
N SER A 17 1.33 -0.88 10.77
CA SER A 17 0.31 -1.76 11.34
C SER A 17 -0.53 -1.05 12.40
N HIS A 18 0.09 -0.19 13.18
CA HIS A 18 -0.62 0.57 14.19
C HIS A 18 -1.62 1.53 13.55
N GLN A 19 -1.18 2.19 12.48
CA GLN A 19 -2.05 3.11 11.75
C GLN A 19 -3.22 2.38 11.11
N VAL A 20 -2.97 1.20 10.56
CA VAL A 20 -4.04 0.39 9.96
C VAL A 20 -5.05 -0.01 11.03
N SER A 21 -4.56 -0.47 12.19
CA SER A 21 -5.45 -0.87 13.29
C SER A 21 -6.32 0.29 13.74
N LYS A 22 -5.72 1.46 13.87
CA LYS A 22 -6.44 2.66 14.29
C LYS A 22 -7.52 3.02 13.29
N SER A 23 -7.19 3.00 12.01
CA SER A 23 -8.15 3.30 10.94
C SER A 23 -9.27 2.29 10.91
N MET A 24 -8.96 1.01 11.13
CA MET A 24 -9.97 -0.03 11.12
C MET A 24 -10.93 0.10 12.30
N ARG A 25 -10.41 0.42 13.47
CA ARG A 25 -11.30 0.63 14.61
C ARG A 25 -12.27 1.76 14.36
N LYS A 26 -11.77 2.85 13.78
CA LYS A 26 -12.60 3.99 13.45
C LYS A 26 -13.66 3.62 12.42
N TYR A 27 -13.26 2.84 11.41
CA TYR A 27 -14.19 2.38 10.40
C TYR A 27 -15.36 1.61 11.03
N PHE A 28 -15.05 0.67 11.91
CA PHE A 28 -16.09 -0.12 12.56
C PHE A 28 -16.97 0.72 13.47
N GLU A 29 -16.41 1.72 14.12
CA GLU A 29 -17.19 2.61 14.97
C GLU A 29 -18.18 3.44 14.16
N GLN A 30 -17.83 3.75 12.92
CA GLN A 30 -18.65 4.61 12.07
C GLN A 30 -19.66 3.88 11.22
N LEU A 31 -19.74 2.56 11.35
CA LEU A 31 -20.71 1.79 10.56
C LEU A 31 -22.14 2.09 10.92
N ASP A 32 -22.37 2.49 12.16
CA ASP A 32 -23.67 2.94 12.61
C ASP A 32 -24.76 1.90 12.33
N GLY A 33 -24.48 0.65 12.69
CA GLY A 33 -25.43 -0.43 12.55
C GLY A 33 -25.43 -1.14 11.21
N GLU A 34 -24.70 -0.62 10.24
CA GLU A 34 -24.58 -1.29 8.96
C GLU A 34 -23.60 -2.46 9.07
N SER A 35 -23.88 -3.52 8.32
CA SER A 35 -22.99 -4.66 8.30
C SER A 35 -21.79 -4.39 7.40
N PRO A 36 -20.59 -4.66 7.88
CA PRO A 36 -19.42 -4.51 7.02
C PRO A 36 -19.45 -5.56 5.91
N ASN A 37 -18.93 -5.19 4.76
CA ASN A 37 -18.95 -6.06 3.59
C ASN A 37 -17.68 -5.80 2.78
N ASP A 38 -17.07 -6.90 2.33
CA ASP A 38 -15.91 -6.84 1.44
C ASP A 38 -14.77 -6.02 2.03
N VAL A 39 -14.59 -6.11 3.34
CA VAL A 39 -13.59 -5.32 4.05
C VAL A 39 -12.18 -5.62 3.57
N TYR A 40 -11.90 -6.89 3.31
CA TYR A 40 -10.57 -7.30 2.87
C TYR A 40 -10.14 -6.54 1.61
N ASN A 41 -10.96 -6.57 0.59
CA ASN A 41 -10.63 -5.87 -0.66
C ASN A 41 -10.62 -4.37 -0.49
N MET A 42 -11.49 -3.85 0.33
CA MET A 42 -11.52 -2.41 0.60
C MET A 42 -10.20 -1.94 1.18
N VAL A 43 -9.71 -2.64 2.18
CA VAL A 43 -8.47 -2.26 2.85
C VAL A 43 -7.28 -2.46 1.92
N LEU A 44 -7.22 -3.59 1.22
CA LEU A 44 -6.10 -3.86 0.33
C LEU A 44 -6.02 -2.84 -0.80
N LYS A 45 -7.16 -2.42 -1.34
CA LYS A 45 -7.14 -1.40 -2.39
C LYS A 45 -6.61 -0.06 -1.87
N GLU A 46 -7.02 0.31 -0.66
CA GLU A 46 -6.52 1.55 -0.07
C GLU A 46 -5.02 1.53 0.11
N VAL A 47 -4.51 0.45 0.69
CA VAL A 47 -3.09 0.35 0.95
C VAL A 47 -2.31 0.23 -0.36
N GLU A 48 -2.77 -0.61 -1.27
CA GLU A 48 -2.05 -0.86 -2.50
C GLU A 48 -2.00 0.38 -3.39
N SER A 49 -3.11 1.10 -3.54
CA SER A 49 -3.10 2.29 -4.38
C SER A 49 -2.16 3.34 -3.83
N SER A 50 -2.14 3.54 -2.52
CA SER A 50 -1.24 4.50 -1.91
C SER A 50 0.21 4.07 -2.06
N LEU A 51 0.49 2.78 -1.87
CA LEU A 51 1.82 2.26 -2.03
C LEU A 51 2.34 2.49 -3.44
N LEU A 52 1.54 2.14 -4.43
CA LEU A 52 1.94 2.27 -5.83
C LEU A 52 2.15 3.73 -6.21
N GLU A 53 1.28 4.60 -5.74
CA GLU A 53 1.40 6.01 -6.05
C GLU A 53 2.73 6.58 -5.52
N ILE A 54 3.06 6.26 -4.28
CA ILE A 54 4.28 6.77 -3.66
C ILE A 54 5.51 6.17 -4.32
N VAL A 55 5.48 4.87 -4.62
CA VAL A 55 6.64 4.25 -5.27
C VAL A 55 6.86 4.82 -6.67
N MET A 56 5.79 5.06 -7.43
CA MET A 56 5.94 5.67 -8.75
C MET A 56 6.56 7.06 -8.64
N GLN A 57 6.16 7.84 -7.64
CA GLN A 57 6.77 9.14 -7.41
C GLN A 57 8.26 9.02 -7.11
N GLN A 58 8.62 8.05 -6.28
CA GLN A 58 10.03 7.84 -5.92
C GLN A 58 10.87 7.41 -7.12
N CYS A 59 10.25 6.80 -8.11
CA CYS A 59 10.94 6.30 -9.29
C CYS A 59 10.76 7.19 -10.50
N ASP A 60 10.23 8.39 -10.33
CA ASP A 60 9.99 9.35 -11.42
C ASP A 60 9.21 8.69 -12.57
N ASP A 61 8.20 7.91 -12.19
CA ASP A 61 7.31 7.21 -13.12
C ASP A 61 8.01 6.16 -13.97
N ASN A 62 9.18 5.71 -13.57
CA ASN A 62 9.89 4.64 -14.25
C ASN A 62 9.37 3.29 -13.79
N GLN A 63 8.57 2.64 -14.64
CA GLN A 63 7.92 1.38 -14.25
C GLN A 63 8.91 0.24 -14.00
N THR A 64 10.01 0.22 -14.75
CA THR A 64 11.01 -0.82 -14.54
C THR A 64 11.63 -0.69 -13.16
N ARG A 65 12.04 0.52 -12.78
CA ARG A 65 12.59 0.75 -11.47
C ARG A 65 11.58 0.47 -10.36
N ALA A 66 10.33 0.87 -10.60
CA ALA A 66 9.29 0.65 -9.60
C ALA A 66 9.04 -0.83 -9.38
N SER A 67 9.00 -1.63 -10.46
CA SER A 67 8.77 -3.05 -10.31
C SER A 67 9.89 -3.71 -9.52
N GLU A 68 11.14 -3.28 -9.76
CA GLU A 68 12.28 -3.78 -9.02
C GLU A 68 12.20 -3.39 -7.55
N MET A 69 11.88 -2.14 -7.30
CA MET A 69 11.77 -1.63 -5.94
C MET A 69 10.67 -2.36 -5.17
N LEU A 70 9.55 -2.62 -5.83
CA LEU A 70 8.43 -3.30 -5.21
C LEU A 70 8.63 -4.81 -5.11
N GLY A 71 9.49 -5.37 -5.94
CA GLY A 71 9.69 -6.81 -5.97
C GLY A 71 8.57 -7.55 -6.67
N ILE A 72 7.92 -6.92 -7.65
CA ILE A 72 6.85 -7.56 -8.43
C ILE A 72 7.18 -7.47 -9.91
N ASN A 73 6.52 -8.32 -10.68
CA ASN A 73 6.68 -8.35 -12.12
C ASN A 73 6.18 -7.07 -12.75
N ARG A 74 6.88 -6.58 -13.78
CA ARG A 74 6.52 -5.32 -14.42
C ARG A 74 5.11 -5.36 -15.03
N GLY A 75 4.74 -6.51 -15.61
CA GLY A 75 3.40 -6.65 -16.15
C GLY A 75 2.33 -6.57 -15.08
N THR A 76 2.60 -7.18 -13.93
CA THR A 76 1.70 -7.11 -12.79
C THR A 76 1.56 -5.67 -12.31
N LEU A 77 2.69 -4.97 -12.22
CA LEU A 77 2.66 -3.57 -11.82
C LEU A 77 1.82 -2.74 -12.78
N ARG A 78 2.04 -2.93 -14.08
CA ARG A 78 1.32 -2.16 -15.07
C ARG A 78 -0.19 -2.40 -14.99
N THR A 79 -0.58 -3.65 -14.82
CA THR A 79 -2.00 -3.99 -14.66
C THR A 79 -2.61 -3.27 -13.46
N LYS A 80 -1.88 -3.27 -12.35
CA LYS A 80 -2.36 -2.61 -11.14
C LYS A 80 -2.42 -1.10 -11.31
N LEU A 81 -1.42 -0.52 -11.94
CA LEU A 81 -1.43 0.93 -12.18
C LEU A 81 -2.63 1.34 -13.02
N LYS A 82 -2.97 0.54 -14.02
CA LYS A 82 -4.15 0.82 -14.83
C LYS A 82 -5.42 0.72 -13.99
N ALA A 83 -5.50 -0.31 -13.16
CA ALA A 83 -6.68 -0.53 -12.34
C ALA A 83 -6.94 0.65 -11.40
N TYR A 84 -5.88 1.26 -10.90
CA TYR A 84 -6.00 2.40 -9.99
C TYR A 84 -5.93 3.74 -10.70
N LYS A 85 -5.86 3.73 -12.02
CA LYS A 85 -5.80 4.96 -12.83
C LYS A 85 -4.58 5.79 -12.49
N LEU A 86 -3.48 5.12 -12.25
CA LEU A 86 -2.21 5.75 -11.95
C LEU A 86 -1.26 5.73 -13.16
N LEU A 87 -1.73 5.27 -14.26
CA LEU A 87 -0.92 5.16 -15.48
C LEU A 87 -1.29 6.26 -16.47
#